data_def77d191f4fa88ef2b26e5c33f95c83
#
_entry.id   def77d191f4fa88ef2b26e5c33f95c83
#
_cell.length_a   1.000
_cell.length_b   1.000
_cell.length_c   1.000
_cell.angle_alpha   90.00
_cell.angle_beta   90.00
_cell.angle_gamma   90.00
#
_symmetry.space_group_name_H-M   'P 1'
#
loop_
_entity.id
_entity.type
_entity.pdbx_description
1 polymer ?
#
loop_
_entity_poly.entity_id
_entity_poly.type
_entity_poly.pdbx_seq_one_letter_code
_entity_poly.pdbx_strand_id
1 'polypeptide(L)'
;MRQGYIPVAICAPELILGDPAANGETHAKMIGAAIHHGTKIAVFPELSLTGASLGGLFLHSKLMDSVEKAIVDVVNSTKDSDIIAVFGAPVRANGRLYDCAIVAGNGHIHGIVPKTNVEGMGHEKIFAPAPGTNGKCIVAGMEVPFGTDIIFQSLLIPELRVAVELGGDSRSVIPPAAHHALAGATVIVSPTATESTAGTAGAEGARLREQSERYACAYIRSDAGTDESVSGGMCLSYGAVVENGEAIKETIHNKDTILEAEVDVQLLQSVRERRREFRRETPSGYDTVYFNNAPLVTKLTRTVKTAPYVWGQPGRDGWCDTLMQMQADAIKRRLEGVGAEAVVILLDGGMASAIGAYNAVRAVTAMGKPSENVFCLTCRGSGQTPPASNRAIALADALKTSTAVLDITEQYN
;
A
#
# COMPACT_ATOMS: atom_id res chain seq x y z
N MET A 1 -15.82 12.18 -13.99
CA MET A 1 -15.25 12.59 -12.69
C MET A 1 -13.91 11.91 -12.56
N ARG A 2 -12.81 12.62 -12.34
CA ARG A 2 -11.51 12.02 -12.06
C ARG A 2 -11.57 11.42 -10.66
N GLN A 3 -11.56 10.10 -10.55
CA GLN A 3 -11.74 9.43 -9.27
C GLN A 3 -10.42 9.03 -8.59
N GLY A 4 -9.25 9.37 -9.16
CA GLY A 4 -7.93 9.04 -8.60
C GLY A 4 -7.56 7.55 -8.61
N TYR A 5 -8.46 6.69 -9.04
CA TYR A 5 -8.22 5.25 -9.13
C TYR A 5 -7.40 4.89 -10.38
N ILE A 6 -6.28 4.24 -10.16
CA ILE A 6 -5.36 3.79 -11.20
C ILE A 6 -5.44 2.28 -11.31
N PRO A 7 -5.89 1.73 -12.44
CA PRO A 7 -5.86 0.29 -12.69
C PRO A 7 -4.41 -0.20 -12.79
N VAL A 8 -4.08 -1.21 -12.00
CA VAL A 8 -2.75 -1.82 -11.93
C VAL A 8 -2.86 -3.33 -12.08
N ALA A 9 -1.82 -3.98 -12.59
CA ALA A 9 -1.78 -5.43 -12.72
C ALA A 9 -0.44 -5.99 -12.23
N ILE A 10 -0.51 -7.08 -11.50
CA ILE A 10 0.60 -8.00 -11.28
C ILE A 10 0.56 -9.02 -12.41
N CYS A 11 1.64 -9.11 -13.15
CA CYS A 11 1.82 -10.04 -14.25
C CYS A 11 2.88 -11.07 -13.85
N ALA A 12 2.49 -12.31 -13.62
CA ALA A 12 3.38 -13.40 -13.26
C ALA A 12 3.37 -14.44 -14.39
N PRO A 13 4.33 -14.34 -15.35
CA PRO A 13 4.45 -15.27 -16.46
C PRO A 13 4.98 -16.63 -16.01
N GLU A 14 4.59 -17.70 -16.70
CA GLU A 14 5.32 -18.97 -16.68
C GLU A 14 6.61 -18.80 -17.51
N LEU A 15 7.77 -19.04 -16.89
CA LEU A 15 9.06 -18.75 -17.50
C LEU A 15 9.73 -19.98 -18.08
N ILE A 16 10.45 -19.81 -19.19
CA ILE A 16 11.44 -20.76 -19.68
C ILE A 16 12.82 -20.25 -19.31
N LEU A 17 13.48 -20.94 -18.37
CA LEU A 17 14.79 -20.53 -17.87
C LEU A 17 15.84 -20.42 -18.99
N GLY A 18 16.45 -19.25 -19.10
CA GLY A 18 17.49 -18.97 -20.07
C GLY A 18 17.00 -18.76 -21.51
N ASP A 19 15.70 -18.62 -21.74
CA ASP A 19 15.11 -18.28 -23.03
C ASP A 19 14.43 -16.91 -23.05
N PRO A 20 15.20 -15.81 -23.19
CA PRO A 20 14.65 -14.46 -23.21
C PRO A 20 13.66 -14.21 -24.35
N ALA A 21 13.79 -14.92 -25.47
CA ALA A 21 12.91 -14.74 -26.63
C ALA A 21 11.49 -15.25 -26.31
N ALA A 22 11.37 -16.47 -25.81
CA ALA A 22 10.09 -17.06 -25.44
C ALA A 22 9.44 -16.29 -24.27
N ASN A 23 10.25 -15.90 -23.27
CA ASN A 23 9.77 -15.10 -22.14
C ASN A 23 9.29 -13.71 -22.60
N GLY A 24 10.01 -13.07 -23.54
CA GLY A 24 9.61 -11.80 -24.14
C GLY A 24 8.27 -11.87 -24.86
N GLU A 25 8.01 -12.94 -25.61
CA GLU A 25 6.71 -13.20 -26.23
C GLU A 25 5.58 -13.33 -25.19
N THR A 26 5.84 -14.03 -24.08
CA THR A 26 4.87 -14.17 -22.97
C THR A 26 4.59 -12.82 -22.32
N HIS A 27 5.63 -12.02 -22.06
CA HIS A 27 5.47 -10.64 -21.56
C HIS A 27 4.63 -9.79 -22.50
N ALA A 28 4.91 -9.82 -23.80
CA ALA A 28 4.16 -9.06 -24.80
C ALA A 28 2.67 -9.46 -24.84
N LYS A 29 2.36 -10.76 -24.75
CA LYS A 29 0.98 -11.26 -24.65
C LYS A 29 0.27 -10.74 -23.39
N MET A 30 0.94 -10.80 -22.22
CA MET A 30 0.36 -10.34 -20.97
C MET A 30 0.18 -8.81 -20.95
N ILE A 31 1.12 -8.05 -21.52
CA ILE A 31 0.97 -6.59 -21.69
C ILE A 31 -0.23 -6.29 -22.59
N GLY A 32 -0.38 -7.00 -23.70
CA GLY A 32 -1.54 -6.85 -24.59
C GLY A 32 -2.87 -7.12 -23.90
N ALA A 33 -2.95 -8.14 -23.05
CA ALA A 33 -4.13 -8.43 -22.24
C ALA A 33 -4.38 -7.30 -21.21
N ALA A 34 -3.35 -6.84 -20.52
CA ALA A 34 -3.44 -5.74 -19.56
C ALA A 34 -3.91 -4.43 -20.22
N ILE A 35 -3.43 -4.11 -21.41
CA ILE A 35 -3.89 -2.96 -22.22
C ILE A 35 -5.39 -3.11 -22.52
N HIS A 36 -5.82 -4.29 -22.96
CA HIS A 36 -7.22 -4.56 -23.28
C HIS A 36 -8.15 -4.34 -22.06
N HIS A 37 -7.67 -4.64 -20.87
CA HIS A 37 -8.40 -4.43 -19.63
C HIS A 37 -8.28 -2.99 -19.08
N GLY A 38 -7.49 -2.13 -19.73
CA GLY A 38 -7.33 -0.72 -19.33
C GLY A 38 -6.33 -0.49 -18.21
N THR A 39 -5.47 -1.46 -17.94
CA THR A 39 -4.38 -1.34 -16.95
C THR A 39 -3.43 -0.20 -17.31
N LYS A 40 -3.00 0.56 -16.29
CA LYS A 40 -2.06 1.67 -16.44
C LYS A 40 -0.64 1.33 -16.00
N ILE A 41 -0.50 0.38 -15.06
CA ILE A 41 0.79 -0.10 -14.58
C ILE A 41 0.75 -1.62 -14.54
N ALA A 42 1.62 -2.28 -15.30
CA ALA A 42 1.83 -3.73 -15.27
C ALA A 42 3.20 -4.02 -14.65
N VAL A 43 3.26 -4.88 -13.65
CA VAL A 43 4.49 -5.22 -12.92
C VAL A 43 4.77 -6.71 -13.07
N PHE A 44 5.94 -7.03 -13.60
CA PHE A 44 6.47 -8.37 -13.76
C PHE A 44 7.52 -8.67 -12.69
N PRO A 45 7.90 -9.94 -12.47
CA PRO A 45 8.93 -10.32 -11.51
C PRO A 45 10.34 -9.82 -11.86
N GLU A 46 11.21 -9.85 -10.85
CA GLU A 46 12.66 -9.66 -10.99
C GLU A 46 13.24 -10.70 -11.97
N LEU A 47 14.13 -10.25 -12.85
CA LEU A 47 14.78 -11.08 -13.89
C LEU A 47 13.80 -11.91 -14.73
N SER A 48 12.57 -11.47 -14.88
CA SER A 48 11.50 -12.23 -15.55
C SER A 48 11.73 -12.49 -17.05
N LEU A 49 12.67 -11.77 -17.71
CA LEU A 49 13.04 -12.12 -19.07
C LEU A 49 13.97 -13.33 -19.18
N THR A 50 14.65 -13.70 -18.11
CA THR A 50 15.64 -14.78 -18.13
C THR A 50 15.33 -15.91 -17.17
N GLY A 51 14.61 -15.63 -16.08
CA GLY A 51 14.64 -16.35 -14.81
C GLY A 51 15.78 -15.84 -13.94
N ALA A 52 15.59 -15.91 -12.60
CA ALA A 52 16.53 -15.44 -11.60
C ALA A 52 17.59 -16.49 -11.23
N SER A 53 17.32 -17.77 -11.45
CA SER A 53 18.11 -18.90 -10.95
C SER A 53 19.17 -19.43 -11.94
N LEU A 54 19.64 -18.59 -12.89
CA LEU A 54 20.55 -19.02 -13.96
C LEU A 54 22.03 -19.12 -13.53
N GLY A 55 22.42 -18.59 -12.39
CA GLY A 55 23.79 -18.63 -11.90
C GLY A 55 24.79 -18.08 -12.93
N GLY A 56 25.88 -18.81 -13.17
CA GLY A 56 26.93 -18.40 -14.11
C GLY A 56 26.53 -18.19 -15.57
N LEU A 57 25.33 -18.64 -15.98
CA LEU A 57 24.84 -18.43 -17.35
C LEU A 57 24.64 -16.94 -17.67
N PHE A 58 24.38 -16.09 -16.68
CA PHE A 58 24.32 -14.63 -16.86
C PHE A 58 25.57 -14.01 -17.45
N LEU A 59 26.73 -14.67 -17.33
CA LEU A 59 27.99 -14.20 -17.87
C LEU A 59 28.17 -14.49 -19.36
N HIS A 60 27.31 -15.33 -19.95
CA HIS A 60 27.39 -15.69 -21.38
C HIS A 60 26.90 -14.56 -22.27
N SER A 61 27.72 -14.17 -23.24
CA SER A 61 27.38 -13.10 -24.20
C SER A 61 26.14 -13.41 -25.00
N LYS A 62 26.00 -14.68 -25.49
CA LYS A 62 24.83 -15.10 -26.27
C LYS A 62 23.52 -14.91 -25.52
N LEU A 63 23.47 -15.16 -24.20
CA LEU A 63 22.31 -14.90 -23.37
C LEU A 63 22.01 -13.40 -23.35
N MET A 64 23.03 -12.58 -23.12
CA MET A 64 22.86 -11.13 -23.04
C MET A 64 22.41 -10.50 -24.37
N ASP A 65 22.93 -11.01 -25.52
CA ASP A 65 22.47 -10.57 -26.84
C ASP A 65 20.99 -10.91 -27.06
N SER A 66 20.53 -12.06 -26.56
CA SER A 66 19.13 -12.45 -26.60
C SER A 66 18.25 -11.58 -25.66
N VAL A 67 18.76 -11.24 -24.50
CA VAL A 67 18.10 -10.32 -23.56
C VAL A 67 17.86 -8.95 -24.18
N GLU A 68 18.87 -8.36 -24.81
CA GLU A 68 18.71 -7.05 -25.46
C GLU A 68 17.63 -7.06 -26.54
N LYS A 69 17.53 -8.12 -27.34
CA LYS A 69 16.46 -8.27 -28.32
C LYS A 69 15.09 -8.41 -27.68
N ALA A 70 14.99 -9.26 -26.64
CA ALA A 70 13.73 -9.44 -25.91
C ALA A 70 13.26 -8.15 -25.23
N ILE A 71 14.19 -7.32 -24.70
CA ILE A 71 13.86 -5.99 -24.16
C ILE A 71 13.18 -5.13 -25.24
N VAL A 72 13.74 -5.10 -26.46
CA VAL A 72 13.15 -4.32 -27.57
C VAL A 72 11.76 -4.83 -27.91
N ASP A 73 11.57 -6.14 -27.98
CA ASP A 73 10.26 -6.74 -28.31
C ASP A 73 9.21 -6.43 -27.26
N VAL A 74 9.55 -6.53 -25.96
CA VAL A 74 8.65 -6.17 -24.84
C VAL A 74 8.35 -4.67 -24.84
N VAL A 75 9.35 -3.83 -25.06
CA VAL A 75 9.16 -2.37 -25.16
C VAL A 75 8.21 -2.03 -26.31
N ASN A 76 8.40 -2.64 -27.48
CA ASN A 76 7.53 -2.44 -28.65
C ASN A 76 6.08 -2.87 -28.37
N SER A 77 5.82 -3.87 -27.52
CA SER A 77 4.47 -4.28 -27.15
C SER A 77 3.68 -3.22 -26.39
N THR A 78 4.36 -2.22 -25.82
CA THR A 78 3.71 -1.07 -25.15
C THR A 78 3.35 0.07 -26.09
N LYS A 79 3.72 -0.03 -27.38
CA LYS A 79 3.50 1.03 -28.36
C LYS A 79 2.02 1.35 -28.56
N ASP A 80 1.74 2.60 -28.87
CA ASP A 80 0.39 3.12 -29.10
C ASP A 80 -0.59 2.88 -27.92
N SER A 81 -0.03 2.71 -26.71
CA SER A 81 -0.77 2.56 -25.46
C SER A 81 -0.26 3.52 -24.38
N ASP A 82 -1.03 3.66 -23.33
CA ASP A 82 -0.68 4.50 -22.18
C ASP A 82 -0.32 3.65 -20.93
N ILE A 83 0.01 2.39 -21.14
CA ILE A 83 0.50 1.49 -20.08
C ILE A 83 1.97 1.79 -19.76
N ILE A 84 2.31 1.66 -18.49
CA ILE A 84 3.69 1.54 -18.02
C ILE A 84 3.90 0.08 -17.64
N ALA A 85 4.82 -0.59 -18.30
CA ALA A 85 5.26 -1.94 -17.97
C ALA A 85 6.59 -1.89 -17.23
N VAL A 86 6.68 -2.59 -16.10
CA VAL A 86 7.90 -2.73 -15.30
C VAL A 86 8.26 -4.20 -15.24
N PHE A 87 9.41 -4.56 -15.81
CA PHE A 87 9.83 -5.96 -15.94
C PHE A 87 11.33 -6.14 -15.64
N GLY A 88 11.69 -7.31 -15.11
CA GLY A 88 13.05 -7.62 -14.70
C GLY A 88 13.92 -8.17 -15.83
N ALA A 89 15.15 -7.65 -15.95
CA ALA A 89 16.16 -8.16 -16.88
C ALA A 89 17.59 -7.88 -16.40
N PRO A 90 18.57 -8.74 -16.72
CA PRO A 90 19.96 -8.41 -16.55
C PRO A 90 20.40 -7.37 -17.57
N VAL A 91 21.16 -6.34 -17.14
CA VAL A 91 21.65 -5.26 -18.01
C VAL A 91 23.15 -5.07 -17.86
N ARG A 92 23.87 -5.02 -18.99
CA ARG A 92 25.27 -4.58 -18.99
C ARG A 92 25.36 -3.07 -19.14
N ALA A 93 25.97 -2.42 -18.15
CA ALA A 93 26.20 -0.99 -18.17
C ALA A 93 27.58 -0.68 -17.58
N ASN A 94 28.31 0.23 -18.19
CA ASN A 94 29.61 0.73 -17.69
C ASN A 94 30.60 -0.39 -17.31
N GLY A 95 30.64 -1.46 -18.11
CA GLY A 95 31.54 -2.60 -17.92
C GLY A 95 31.14 -3.56 -16.79
N ARG A 96 29.93 -3.42 -16.23
CA ARG A 96 29.38 -4.28 -15.17
C ARG A 96 28.05 -4.87 -15.58
N LEU A 97 27.65 -5.94 -14.90
CA LEU A 97 26.36 -6.58 -15.07
C LEU A 97 25.49 -6.22 -13.86
N TYR A 98 24.25 -5.81 -14.10
CA TYR A 98 23.29 -5.41 -13.08
C TYR A 98 22.02 -6.20 -13.22
N ASP A 99 21.40 -6.53 -12.09
CA ASP A 99 20.01 -6.95 -12.00
C ASP A 99 19.14 -5.70 -12.01
N CYS A 100 18.23 -5.57 -12.97
CA CYS A 100 17.52 -4.33 -13.22
C CYS A 100 16.03 -4.53 -13.43
N ALA A 101 15.25 -3.53 -13.03
CA ALA A 101 13.92 -3.32 -13.55
C ALA A 101 13.95 -2.31 -14.70
N ILE A 102 13.30 -2.64 -15.78
CA ILE A 102 13.10 -1.78 -16.94
C ILE A 102 11.72 -1.17 -16.86
N VAL A 103 11.64 0.14 -16.92
CA VAL A 103 10.38 0.88 -16.97
C VAL A 103 10.13 1.33 -18.39
N ALA A 104 9.12 0.76 -19.02
CA ALA A 104 8.81 1.00 -20.43
C ALA A 104 7.36 1.44 -20.63
N GLY A 105 7.11 2.25 -21.65
CA GLY A 105 5.77 2.66 -22.04
C GLY A 105 5.78 3.36 -23.37
N ASN A 106 4.69 3.23 -24.13
CA ASN A 106 4.52 3.82 -25.44
C ASN A 106 5.69 3.56 -26.42
N GLY A 107 6.25 2.36 -26.37
CA GLY A 107 7.38 1.95 -27.25
C GLY A 107 8.75 2.53 -26.86
N HIS A 108 8.90 3.10 -25.66
CA HIS A 108 10.14 3.69 -25.17
C HIS A 108 10.53 3.14 -23.80
N ILE A 109 11.85 3.10 -23.52
CA ILE A 109 12.37 2.88 -22.17
C ILE A 109 12.42 4.23 -21.46
N HIS A 110 11.64 4.39 -20.40
CA HIS A 110 11.64 5.58 -19.56
C HIS A 110 12.84 5.62 -18.62
N GLY A 111 13.31 4.47 -18.16
CA GLY A 111 14.49 4.35 -17.31
C GLY A 111 14.75 2.90 -16.90
N ILE A 112 15.95 2.68 -16.37
CA ILE A 112 16.41 1.40 -15.88
C ILE A 112 16.86 1.57 -14.45
N VAL A 113 16.28 0.79 -13.55
CA VAL A 113 16.55 0.85 -12.10
C VAL A 113 17.32 -0.40 -11.69
N PRO A 114 18.60 -0.29 -11.35
CA PRO A 114 19.41 -1.41 -10.85
C PRO A 114 19.11 -1.71 -9.39
N LYS A 115 19.27 -2.97 -8.99
CA LYS A 115 19.10 -3.47 -7.63
C LYS A 115 20.16 -2.91 -6.69
N THR A 116 19.75 -2.43 -5.52
CA THR A 116 20.66 -1.83 -4.52
C THR A 116 21.36 -2.89 -3.69
N ASN A 117 20.63 -3.83 -3.11
CA ASN A 117 21.17 -4.93 -2.31
C ASN A 117 21.11 -6.22 -3.11
N VAL A 118 22.26 -6.61 -3.64
CA VAL A 118 22.35 -7.83 -4.43
C VAL A 118 22.54 -9.02 -3.50
N GLU A 119 21.45 -9.69 -3.15
CA GLU A 119 21.40 -10.85 -2.25
C GLU A 119 20.56 -11.97 -2.85
N GLY A 120 20.84 -13.22 -2.41
CA GLY A 120 20.09 -14.41 -2.76
C GLY A 120 20.50 -15.04 -4.09
N MET A 121 20.25 -16.35 -4.24
CA MET A 121 20.55 -17.15 -5.44
C MET A 121 22.01 -17.05 -5.94
N GLY A 122 22.96 -16.56 -5.12
CA GLY A 122 24.34 -16.32 -5.51
C GLY A 122 24.57 -15.10 -6.41
N HIS A 123 23.58 -14.22 -6.50
CA HIS A 123 23.60 -13.02 -7.35
C HIS A 123 24.74 -12.07 -6.98
N GLU A 124 25.15 -12.03 -5.71
CA GLU A 124 26.27 -11.22 -5.21
C GLU A 124 27.63 -11.54 -5.88
N LYS A 125 27.75 -12.71 -6.52
CA LYS A 125 28.94 -13.12 -7.28
C LYS A 125 28.87 -12.73 -8.76
N ILE A 126 27.72 -12.27 -9.23
CA ILE A 126 27.41 -12.08 -10.65
C ILE A 126 27.07 -10.62 -10.93
N PHE A 127 26.17 -10.05 -10.15
CA PHE A 127 25.67 -8.70 -10.36
C PHE A 127 26.38 -7.68 -9.47
N ALA A 128 26.58 -6.51 -10.03
CA ALA A 128 27.03 -5.35 -9.26
C ALA A 128 25.85 -4.67 -8.57
N PRO A 129 26.06 -4.11 -7.36
CA PRO A 129 25.07 -3.26 -6.74
C PRO A 129 24.90 -1.96 -7.53
N ALA A 130 23.72 -1.33 -7.38
CA ALA A 130 23.41 -0.05 -8.01
C ALA A 130 24.51 1.00 -7.78
N PRO A 131 24.79 1.86 -8.76
CA PRO A 131 25.68 2.99 -8.55
C PRO A 131 25.05 3.98 -7.56
N GLY A 132 25.90 4.67 -6.78
CA GLY A 132 25.44 5.62 -5.74
C GLY A 132 24.86 6.93 -6.30
N THR A 133 24.80 7.10 -7.61
CA THR A 133 24.25 8.30 -8.28
C THR A 133 23.59 7.91 -9.58
N ASN A 134 22.55 8.65 -9.94
CA ASN A 134 21.91 8.50 -11.24
C ASN A 134 22.84 8.88 -12.39
N GLY A 135 22.64 8.26 -13.52
CA GLY A 135 23.38 8.50 -14.76
C GLY A 135 22.60 7.99 -15.97
N LYS A 136 23.33 7.55 -16.98
CA LYS A 136 22.76 6.98 -18.18
C LYS A 136 23.48 5.70 -18.57
N CYS A 137 22.79 4.83 -19.27
CA CYS A 137 23.39 3.67 -19.91
C CYS A 137 22.87 3.50 -21.34
N ILE A 138 23.55 2.67 -22.11
CA ILE A 138 23.11 2.31 -23.48
C ILE A 138 22.58 0.88 -23.44
N VAL A 139 21.32 0.71 -23.83
CA VAL A 139 20.67 -0.60 -23.98
C VAL A 139 20.03 -0.65 -25.36
N ALA A 140 20.33 -1.71 -26.10
CA ALA A 140 19.84 -1.86 -27.48
C ALA A 140 20.07 -0.64 -28.39
N GLY A 141 21.21 0.03 -28.20
CA GLY A 141 21.60 1.25 -28.96
C GLY A 141 20.90 2.54 -28.50
N MET A 142 20.07 2.51 -27.48
CA MET A 142 19.36 3.67 -26.93
C MET A 142 20.05 4.15 -25.64
N GLU A 143 20.30 5.45 -25.51
CA GLU A 143 20.75 6.08 -24.28
C GLU A 143 19.54 6.35 -23.38
N VAL A 144 19.53 5.77 -22.17
CA VAL A 144 18.40 5.82 -21.24
C VAL A 144 18.85 6.19 -19.83
N PRO A 145 17.98 6.81 -18.99
CA PRO A 145 18.25 7.05 -17.57
C PRO A 145 18.57 5.72 -16.85
N PHE A 146 19.58 5.76 -15.96
CA PHE A 146 20.04 4.60 -15.21
C PHE A 146 20.38 5.01 -13.77
N GLY A 147 19.68 4.44 -12.79
CA GLY A 147 19.88 4.74 -11.37
C GLY A 147 18.70 4.35 -10.51
N THR A 148 18.85 4.50 -9.20
CA THR A 148 17.82 4.16 -8.21
C THR A 148 16.90 5.33 -7.89
N ASP A 149 17.43 6.56 -7.92
CA ASP A 149 16.75 7.76 -7.45
C ASP A 149 15.96 8.43 -8.60
N ILE A 150 15.03 7.66 -9.19
CA ILE A 150 14.20 8.09 -10.32
C ILE A 150 12.72 7.99 -9.93
N ILE A 151 11.99 9.09 -10.11
CA ILE A 151 10.54 9.14 -10.04
C ILE A 151 9.95 9.18 -11.46
N PHE A 152 9.11 8.22 -11.79
CA PHE A 152 8.35 8.21 -13.03
C PHE A 152 7.00 8.85 -12.76
N GLN A 153 6.76 10.04 -13.32
CA GLN A 153 5.58 10.84 -13.02
C GLN A 153 4.66 10.97 -14.23
N SER A 154 3.37 10.73 -14.02
CA SER A 154 2.36 11.00 -15.03
C SER A 154 2.20 12.51 -15.26
N LEU A 155 2.18 12.92 -16.54
CA LEU A 155 1.89 14.30 -16.91
C LEU A 155 0.43 14.70 -16.70
N LEU A 156 -0.50 13.75 -16.84
CA LEU A 156 -1.95 14.00 -16.79
C LEU A 156 -2.58 13.69 -15.43
N ILE A 157 -1.88 12.92 -14.60
CA ILE A 157 -2.29 12.54 -13.24
C ILE A 157 -1.10 12.85 -12.32
N PRO A 158 -0.91 14.09 -11.88
CA PRO A 158 0.28 14.51 -11.12
C PRO A 158 0.49 13.74 -9.81
N GLU A 159 -0.59 13.18 -9.24
CA GLU A 159 -0.56 12.35 -8.04
C GLU A 159 -0.01 10.95 -8.32
N LEU A 160 0.04 10.52 -9.59
CA LEU A 160 0.64 9.25 -9.98
C LEU A 160 2.14 9.41 -10.18
N ARG A 161 2.89 9.04 -9.15
CA ARG A 161 4.35 9.07 -9.09
C ARG A 161 4.85 7.69 -8.71
N VAL A 162 5.50 7.03 -9.65
CA VAL A 162 5.95 5.65 -9.51
C VAL A 162 7.45 5.62 -9.23
N ALA A 163 7.87 4.80 -8.28
CA ALA A 163 9.27 4.44 -8.08
C ALA A 163 9.43 2.92 -7.99
N VAL A 164 10.65 2.44 -8.19
CA VAL A 164 10.94 1.00 -8.24
C VAL A 164 11.84 0.60 -7.09
N GLU A 165 11.49 -0.50 -6.44
CA GLU A 165 12.29 -1.17 -5.41
C GLU A 165 12.41 -2.66 -5.75
N LEU A 166 13.61 -3.17 -5.97
CA LEU A 166 13.83 -4.53 -6.46
C LEU A 166 14.10 -5.54 -5.33
N GLY A 167 13.48 -6.69 -5.44
CA GLY A 167 13.81 -7.88 -4.68
C GLY A 167 13.88 -7.67 -3.17
N GLY A 168 15.03 -8.06 -2.60
CA GLY A 168 15.32 -7.96 -1.17
C GLY A 168 15.54 -6.54 -0.63
N ASP A 169 15.58 -5.50 -1.48
CA ASP A 169 15.79 -4.11 -1.05
C ASP A 169 14.78 -3.67 0.01
N SER A 170 13.55 -4.16 -0.07
CA SER A 170 12.50 -3.92 0.94
C SER A 170 12.83 -4.44 2.34
N ARG A 171 13.83 -5.33 2.48
CA ARG A 171 14.28 -5.91 3.75
C ARG A 171 15.47 -5.18 4.35
N SER A 172 16.06 -4.22 3.63
CA SER A 172 17.19 -3.44 4.14
C SER A 172 16.78 -2.60 5.34
N VAL A 173 17.74 -2.20 6.16
CA VAL A 173 17.50 -1.37 7.36
C VAL A 173 16.83 -0.04 6.99
N ILE A 174 17.24 0.55 5.87
CA ILE A 174 16.58 1.70 5.25
C ILE A 174 16.22 1.28 3.81
N PRO A 175 15.00 0.85 3.56
CA PRO A 175 14.58 0.47 2.22
C PRO A 175 14.62 1.67 1.26
N PRO A 176 14.98 1.50 -0.01
CA PRO A 176 14.92 2.57 -1.02
C PRO A 176 13.55 3.25 -1.07
N ALA A 177 12.47 2.50 -0.89
CA ALA A 177 11.12 3.03 -0.84
C ALA A 177 10.91 4.13 0.22
N ALA A 178 11.65 4.14 1.33
CA ALA A 178 11.58 5.22 2.31
C ALA A 178 12.02 6.56 1.70
N HIS A 179 13.13 6.56 0.96
CA HIS A 179 13.61 7.73 0.25
C HIS A 179 12.69 8.10 -0.93
N HIS A 180 12.22 7.11 -1.69
CA HIS A 180 11.27 7.31 -2.79
C HIS A 180 9.98 7.97 -2.31
N ALA A 181 9.44 7.54 -1.17
CA ALA A 181 8.24 8.13 -0.58
C ALA A 181 8.44 9.60 -0.19
N LEU A 182 9.58 9.93 0.42
CA LEU A 182 9.97 11.32 0.75
C LEU A 182 10.23 12.16 -0.51
N ALA A 183 10.73 11.54 -1.59
CA ALA A 183 10.87 12.16 -2.91
C ALA A 183 9.53 12.34 -3.65
N GLY A 184 8.44 11.82 -3.09
CA GLY A 184 7.09 12.05 -3.59
C GLY A 184 6.45 10.84 -4.28
N ALA A 185 7.09 9.67 -4.36
CA ALA A 185 6.48 8.48 -4.96
C ALA A 185 5.22 8.06 -4.19
N THR A 186 4.09 7.97 -4.87
CA THR A 186 2.82 7.49 -4.32
C THR A 186 2.58 6.01 -4.60
N VAL A 187 3.29 5.46 -5.57
CA VAL A 187 3.24 4.05 -5.95
C VAL A 187 4.66 3.50 -5.98
N ILE A 188 4.91 2.44 -5.23
CA ILE A 188 6.14 1.67 -5.28
C ILE A 188 5.85 0.37 -6.02
N VAL A 189 6.58 0.10 -7.10
CA VAL A 189 6.52 -1.18 -7.80
C VAL A 189 7.71 -2.03 -7.39
N SER A 190 7.44 -3.29 -7.08
CA SER A 190 8.43 -4.19 -6.49
C SER A 190 8.49 -5.52 -7.26
N PRO A 191 9.27 -5.58 -8.36
CA PRO A 191 9.69 -6.83 -8.98
C PRO A 191 10.55 -7.64 -8.02
N THR A 192 10.22 -8.91 -7.78
CA THR A 192 10.95 -9.75 -6.82
C THR A 192 11.16 -11.17 -7.33
N ALA A 193 12.20 -11.83 -6.81
CA ALA A 193 12.44 -13.26 -6.93
C ALA A 193 12.87 -13.78 -5.55
N THR A 194 11.88 -14.01 -4.69
CA THR A 194 12.12 -14.30 -3.28
C THR A 194 12.19 -15.80 -3.03
N GLU A 195 13.30 -16.27 -2.48
CA GLU A 195 13.40 -17.62 -1.97
C GLU A 195 12.39 -17.84 -0.83
N SER A 196 11.63 -18.93 -0.93
CA SER A 196 10.51 -19.23 -0.05
C SER A 196 10.82 -20.29 0.99
N THR A 197 10.36 -20.03 2.20
CA THR A 197 10.24 -21.02 3.28
C THR A 197 8.84 -20.97 3.85
N ALA A 198 8.49 -21.93 4.72
CA ALA A 198 7.19 -21.92 5.40
C ALA A 198 6.98 -20.59 6.14
N GLY A 199 5.85 -19.94 5.89
CA GLY A 199 5.50 -18.66 6.52
C GLY A 199 6.01 -17.40 5.82
N THR A 200 6.88 -17.52 4.81
CA THR A 200 7.45 -16.35 4.09
C THR A 200 6.37 -15.44 3.51
N ALA A 201 5.31 -15.98 2.89
CA ALA A 201 4.22 -15.18 2.31
C ALA A 201 3.54 -14.31 3.37
N GLY A 202 3.25 -14.87 4.54
CA GLY A 202 2.65 -14.10 5.64
C GLY A 202 3.55 -12.99 6.17
N ALA A 203 4.85 -13.25 6.29
CA ALA A 203 5.84 -12.27 6.73
C ALA A 203 5.99 -11.13 5.69
N GLU A 204 6.05 -11.47 4.40
CA GLU A 204 6.12 -10.47 3.32
C GLU A 204 4.86 -9.62 3.25
N GLY A 205 3.67 -10.24 3.34
CA GLY A 205 2.41 -9.50 3.37
C GLY A 205 2.32 -8.53 4.56
N ALA A 206 2.77 -8.96 5.75
CA ALA A 206 2.82 -8.08 6.93
C ALA A 206 3.78 -6.91 6.72
N ARG A 207 4.98 -7.15 6.15
CA ARG A 207 5.96 -6.11 5.83
C ARG A 207 5.42 -5.11 4.82
N LEU A 208 4.82 -5.58 3.73
CA LEU A 208 4.26 -4.71 2.69
C LEU A 208 3.15 -3.80 3.26
N ARG A 209 2.26 -4.33 4.10
CA ARG A 209 1.22 -3.53 4.76
C ARG A 209 1.83 -2.47 5.65
N GLU A 210 2.80 -2.83 6.47
CA GLU A 210 3.49 -1.89 7.37
C GLU A 210 4.21 -0.78 6.59
N GLN A 211 4.98 -1.14 5.56
CA GLN A 211 5.70 -0.18 4.73
C GLN A 211 4.74 0.73 3.94
N SER A 212 3.68 0.18 3.37
CA SER A 212 2.65 0.92 2.65
C SER A 212 1.98 1.97 3.54
N GLU A 213 1.65 1.63 4.79
CA GLU A 213 1.10 2.56 5.77
C GLU A 213 2.13 3.62 6.17
N ARG A 214 3.35 3.19 6.53
CA ARG A 214 4.44 4.07 6.97
C ARG A 214 4.77 5.11 5.91
N TYR A 215 4.87 4.69 4.66
CA TYR A 215 5.25 5.56 3.53
C TYR A 215 4.06 6.24 2.86
N ALA A 216 2.84 5.98 3.29
CA ALA A 216 1.60 6.46 2.68
C ALA A 216 1.63 6.29 1.15
N CYS A 217 1.85 5.07 0.69
CA CYS A 217 1.95 4.71 -0.72
C CYS A 217 1.22 3.40 -1.02
N ALA A 218 0.99 3.14 -2.30
CA ALA A 218 0.64 1.81 -2.76
C ALA A 218 1.90 1.01 -3.06
N TYR A 219 1.90 -0.29 -2.73
CA TYR A 219 2.90 -1.27 -3.18
C TYR A 219 2.26 -2.23 -4.17
N ILE A 220 2.96 -2.46 -5.29
CA ILE A 220 2.59 -3.45 -6.30
C ILE A 220 3.76 -4.42 -6.41
N ARG A 221 3.64 -5.58 -5.77
CA ARG A 221 4.67 -6.61 -5.75
C ARG A 221 4.32 -7.74 -6.71
N SER A 222 5.25 -8.08 -7.59
CA SER A 222 5.21 -9.28 -8.44
C SER A 222 6.42 -10.14 -8.15
N ASP A 223 6.20 -11.37 -7.72
CA ASP A 223 7.27 -12.32 -7.35
C ASP A 223 7.42 -13.43 -8.41
N ALA A 224 8.63 -13.95 -8.57
CA ALA A 224 8.92 -15.07 -9.45
C ALA A 224 8.14 -16.32 -9.04
N GLY A 225 7.76 -17.09 -10.05
CA GLY A 225 6.98 -18.31 -9.91
C GLY A 225 7.78 -19.55 -9.53
N THR A 226 7.09 -20.68 -9.52
CA THR A 226 7.68 -22.00 -9.24
C THR A 226 8.48 -22.55 -10.43
N ASP A 227 8.59 -21.81 -11.53
CA ASP A 227 9.33 -22.20 -12.74
C ASP A 227 10.84 -21.96 -12.60
N GLU A 228 11.23 -21.28 -11.53
CA GLU A 228 12.64 -21.11 -11.18
C GLU A 228 13.28 -22.43 -10.77
N SER A 229 14.61 -22.55 -10.94
CA SER A 229 15.35 -23.75 -10.58
C SER A 229 15.27 -24.03 -9.08
N VAL A 230 14.94 -25.25 -8.72
CA VAL A 230 14.88 -25.72 -7.32
C VAL A 230 16.26 -26.06 -6.72
N SER A 231 17.36 -25.88 -7.47
CA SER A 231 18.71 -26.21 -7.02
C SER A 231 19.23 -25.31 -5.89
N GLY A 232 18.70 -24.09 -5.77
CA GLY A 232 19.08 -23.11 -4.74
C GLY A 232 17.99 -22.78 -3.76
N GLY A 233 16.74 -23.12 -4.08
CA GLY A 233 15.55 -22.75 -3.30
C GLY A 233 14.32 -22.73 -4.18
N MET A 234 13.16 -22.49 -3.61
CA MET A 234 11.91 -22.32 -4.35
C MET A 234 11.48 -20.86 -4.26
N CYS A 235 11.01 -20.28 -5.36
CA CYS A 235 10.42 -18.94 -5.33
C CYS A 235 9.04 -18.92 -4.70
N LEU A 236 8.70 -17.76 -4.13
CA LEU A 236 7.50 -17.60 -3.28
C LEU A 236 6.20 -17.58 -4.08
N SER A 237 6.24 -17.12 -5.33
CA SER A 237 5.03 -16.91 -6.16
C SER A 237 3.99 -16.00 -5.49
N TYR A 238 4.43 -15.01 -4.72
CA TYR A 238 3.54 -14.13 -3.96
C TYR A 238 3.35 -12.79 -4.65
N GLY A 239 2.12 -12.51 -5.06
CA GLY A 239 1.73 -11.22 -5.62
C GLY A 239 0.82 -10.44 -4.68
N ALA A 240 1.07 -9.15 -4.53
CA ALA A 240 0.26 -8.28 -3.67
C ALA A 240 0.13 -6.85 -4.20
N VAL A 241 -1.07 -6.31 -4.10
CA VAL A 241 -1.36 -4.88 -4.20
C VAL A 241 -1.84 -4.41 -2.84
N VAL A 242 -1.05 -3.55 -2.21
CA VAL A 242 -1.31 -3.01 -0.87
C VAL A 242 -1.37 -1.49 -0.95
N GLU A 243 -2.30 -0.85 -0.25
CA GLU A 243 -2.51 0.58 -0.27
C GLU A 243 -2.72 1.11 1.14
N ASN A 244 -1.87 2.03 1.60
CA ASN A 244 -1.96 2.67 2.93
C ASN A 244 -2.23 1.67 4.07
N GLY A 245 -1.51 0.54 4.05
CA GLY A 245 -1.60 -0.52 5.05
C GLY A 245 -2.66 -1.59 4.81
N GLU A 246 -3.57 -1.40 3.85
CA GLU A 246 -4.60 -2.38 3.51
C GLU A 246 -4.22 -3.20 2.28
N ALA A 247 -4.36 -4.50 2.36
CA ALA A 247 -4.24 -5.38 1.20
C ALA A 247 -5.50 -5.22 0.33
N ILE A 248 -5.31 -4.69 -0.89
CA ILE A 248 -6.37 -4.59 -1.88
C ILE A 248 -6.58 -5.94 -2.55
N LYS A 249 -5.46 -6.58 -2.95
CA LYS A 249 -5.42 -7.95 -3.44
C LYS A 249 -4.11 -8.62 -3.10
N GLU A 250 -4.20 -9.91 -2.77
CA GLU A 250 -3.06 -10.78 -2.53
C GLU A 250 -3.34 -12.13 -3.21
N THR A 251 -2.29 -12.76 -3.71
CA THR A 251 -2.37 -14.11 -4.32
C THR A 251 -1.07 -14.86 -4.17
N ILE A 252 -1.17 -16.19 -4.16
CA ILE A 252 -0.06 -17.09 -4.48
C ILE A 252 -0.39 -17.66 -5.86
N HIS A 253 0.50 -17.46 -6.82
CA HIS A 253 0.26 -17.84 -8.21
C HIS A 253 1.20 -18.98 -8.62
N ASN A 254 0.73 -19.85 -9.52
CA ASN A 254 1.50 -21.01 -9.96
C ASN A 254 1.71 -21.07 -11.49
N LYS A 255 1.06 -20.18 -12.25
CA LYS A 255 1.13 -20.13 -13.73
C LYS A 255 0.81 -18.72 -14.20
N ASP A 256 0.83 -18.52 -15.51
CA ASP A 256 0.45 -17.24 -16.13
C ASP A 256 -0.74 -16.59 -15.43
N THR A 257 -0.45 -15.59 -14.61
CA THR A 257 -1.45 -14.91 -13.80
C THR A 257 -1.40 -13.42 -14.05
N ILE A 258 -2.55 -12.82 -14.37
CA ILE A 258 -2.74 -11.37 -14.33
C ILE A 258 -3.71 -11.08 -13.19
N LEU A 259 -3.20 -10.46 -12.13
CA LEU A 259 -4.01 -10.03 -10.99
C LEU A 259 -4.22 -8.53 -11.06
N GLU A 260 -5.45 -8.12 -11.34
CA GLU A 260 -5.82 -6.71 -11.49
C GLU A 260 -6.38 -6.14 -10.20
N ALA A 261 -6.05 -4.87 -9.95
CA ALA A 261 -6.56 -4.08 -8.84
C ALA A 261 -6.60 -2.60 -9.21
N GLU A 262 -7.24 -1.77 -8.39
CA GLU A 262 -7.16 -0.32 -8.52
C GLU A 262 -6.55 0.28 -7.26
N VAL A 263 -5.59 1.20 -7.42
CA VAL A 263 -5.00 2.00 -6.33
C VAL A 263 -5.52 3.43 -6.37
N ASP A 264 -5.78 4.02 -5.21
CA ASP A 264 -6.32 5.39 -5.09
C ASP A 264 -5.20 6.38 -4.74
N VAL A 265 -4.61 6.99 -5.79
CA VAL A 265 -3.50 7.94 -5.60
C VAL A 265 -3.96 9.28 -4.98
N GLN A 266 -5.24 9.64 -5.09
CA GLN A 266 -5.78 10.83 -4.43
C GLN A 266 -5.95 10.62 -2.93
N LEU A 267 -6.38 9.42 -2.51
CA LEU A 267 -6.38 9.04 -1.09
C LEU A 267 -4.97 9.15 -0.51
N LEU A 268 -3.98 8.57 -1.19
CA LEU A 268 -2.59 8.59 -0.75
C LEU A 268 -2.05 10.03 -0.64
N GLN A 269 -2.34 10.88 -1.61
CA GLN A 269 -1.98 12.29 -1.56
C GLN A 269 -2.63 13.00 -0.36
N SER A 270 -3.93 12.77 -0.12
CA SER A 270 -4.66 13.34 1.03
C SER A 270 -4.10 12.88 2.37
N VAL A 271 -3.67 11.62 2.49
CA VAL A 271 -3.00 11.09 3.69
C VAL A 271 -1.68 11.82 3.92
N ARG A 272 -0.86 12.01 2.88
CA ARG A 272 0.44 12.70 2.94
C ARG A 272 0.31 14.17 3.35
N GLU A 273 -0.68 14.87 2.85
CA GLU A 273 -0.93 16.28 3.20
C GLU A 273 -1.18 16.49 4.70
N ARG A 274 -1.66 15.47 5.40
CA ARG A 274 -1.88 15.48 6.85
C ARG A 274 -0.63 15.13 7.67
N ARG A 275 0.38 14.52 7.05
CA ARG A 275 1.61 14.06 7.71
C ARG A 275 2.73 15.09 7.52
N ARG A 276 3.36 15.52 8.64
CA ARG A 276 4.40 16.57 8.62
C ARG A 276 5.66 16.16 7.88
N GLU A 277 6.02 14.89 7.90
CA GLU A 277 7.20 14.34 7.24
C GLU A 277 7.20 14.54 5.72
N PHE A 278 6.02 14.51 5.09
CA PHE A 278 5.87 14.74 3.64
C PHE A 278 5.80 16.22 3.25
N ARG A 279 5.87 17.15 4.21
CA ARG A 279 5.91 18.61 3.98
C ARG A 279 7.35 19.16 3.93
N ARG A 280 8.35 18.28 4.11
CA ARG A 280 9.76 18.66 4.04
C ARG A 280 10.20 18.79 2.59
N GLU A 281 11.37 19.40 2.37
CA GLU A 281 12.00 19.42 1.06
C GLU A 281 12.26 18.01 0.55
N THR A 282 12.07 17.83 -0.76
CA THR A 282 12.36 16.57 -1.44
C THR A 282 13.86 16.23 -1.27
N PRO A 283 14.23 14.98 -0.99
CA PRO A 283 15.62 14.57 -0.95
C PRO A 283 16.34 14.96 -2.24
N SER A 284 17.57 15.45 -2.12
CA SER A 284 18.41 15.79 -3.27
C SER A 284 18.82 14.54 -4.06
N GLY A 285 19.10 14.70 -5.34
CA GLY A 285 19.62 13.63 -6.19
C GLY A 285 18.56 12.84 -6.96
N TYR A 286 17.27 13.15 -6.78
CA TYR A 286 16.20 12.53 -7.54
C TYR A 286 16.00 13.15 -8.91
N ASP A 287 15.94 12.29 -9.93
CA ASP A 287 15.51 12.66 -11.29
C ASP A 287 14.00 12.36 -11.45
N THR A 288 13.31 13.21 -12.21
CA THR A 288 11.93 12.96 -12.60
C THR A 288 11.84 12.68 -14.09
N VAL A 289 11.32 11.52 -14.44
CA VAL A 289 11.03 11.13 -15.81
C VAL A 289 9.53 11.16 -16.03
N TYR A 290 9.07 11.91 -17.01
CA TYR A 290 7.65 12.08 -17.27
C TYR A 290 7.15 11.08 -18.30
N PHE A 291 5.93 10.60 -18.09
CA PHE A 291 5.22 9.77 -19.05
C PHE A 291 3.76 10.20 -19.21
N ASN A 292 3.14 9.79 -20.31
CA ASN A 292 1.74 10.05 -20.57
C ASN A 292 0.91 8.81 -20.26
N ASN A 293 -0.14 8.97 -19.45
CA ASN A 293 -1.25 8.05 -19.42
C ASN A 293 -2.56 8.82 -19.25
N ALA A 294 -3.54 8.51 -20.08
CA ALA A 294 -4.82 9.17 -20.05
C ALA A 294 -5.60 8.79 -18.78
N PRO A 295 -6.32 9.74 -18.15
CA PRO A 295 -7.27 9.40 -17.12
C PRO A 295 -8.34 8.49 -17.68
N LEU A 296 -8.55 7.34 -17.07
CA LEU A 296 -9.58 6.39 -17.47
C LEU A 296 -10.83 6.59 -16.61
N VAL A 297 -12.01 6.52 -17.23
CA VAL A 297 -13.28 6.35 -16.51
C VAL A 297 -13.59 4.86 -16.53
N THR A 298 -13.15 4.13 -15.51
CA THR A 298 -13.41 2.71 -15.37
C THR A 298 -14.52 2.43 -14.37
N LYS A 299 -15.17 1.29 -14.53
CA LYS A 299 -16.01 0.72 -13.50
C LYS A 299 -15.09 0.14 -12.42
N LEU A 300 -15.22 0.65 -11.19
CA LEU A 300 -14.45 0.12 -10.07
C LEU A 300 -14.83 -1.34 -9.81
N THR A 301 -13.81 -2.19 -9.65
CA THR A 301 -13.96 -3.58 -9.25
C THR A 301 -13.68 -3.79 -7.77
N ARG A 302 -12.95 -2.86 -7.14
CA ARG A 302 -12.64 -2.93 -5.70
C ARG A 302 -13.86 -2.65 -4.83
N THR A 303 -13.96 -3.33 -3.72
CA THR A 303 -14.97 -3.07 -2.69
C THR A 303 -14.59 -1.84 -1.90
N VAL A 304 -15.47 -0.84 -1.88
CA VAL A 304 -15.34 0.34 -1.03
C VAL A 304 -16.06 0.09 0.28
N LYS A 305 -15.40 0.32 1.42
CA LYS A 305 -16.00 0.17 2.74
C LYS A 305 -17.13 1.18 2.92
N THR A 306 -18.35 0.70 3.10
CA THR A 306 -19.54 1.55 3.34
C THR A 306 -19.57 2.17 4.72
N ALA A 307 -18.85 1.58 5.68
CA ALA A 307 -18.72 2.06 7.06
C ALA A 307 -17.24 2.05 7.49
N PRO A 308 -16.43 3.01 7.00
CA PRO A 308 -14.97 3.00 7.19
C PRO A 308 -14.55 3.15 8.67
N TYR A 309 -15.42 3.69 9.52
CA TYR A 309 -15.15 3.89 10.95
C TYR A 309 -15.63 2.72 11.83
N VAL A 310 -16.27 1.72 11.24
CA VAL A 310 -16.72 0.54 11.97
C VAL A 310 -15.73 -0.58 11.78
N TRP A 311 -15.10 -0.99 12.87
CA TRP A 311 -14.19 -2.13 12.86
C TRP A 311 -14.91 -3.41 12.44
N GLY A 312 -14.33 -4.15 11.50
CA GLY A 312 -14.89 -5.41 10.99
C GLY A 312 -14.75 -6.56 11.99
N GLN A 313 -15.54 -7.63 11.79
CA GLN A 313 -15.35 -8.91 12.46
C GLN A 313 -14.12 -9.65 11.91
N PRO A 314 -13.38 -10.50 12.69
CA PRO A 314 -13.58 -10.78 14.12
C PRO A 314 -12.84 -9.78 15.02
N GLY A 315 -13.28 -9.64 16.28
CA GLY A 315 -12.59 -8.82 17.29
C GLY A 315 -13.24 -7.50 17.63
N ARG A 316 -14.29 -7.08 16.88
CA ARG A 316 -14.99 -5.82 17.12
C ARG A 316 -15.46 -5.65 18.56
N ASP A 317 -16.08 -6.68 19.14
CA ASP A 317 -16.69 -6.58 20.47
C ASP A 317 -15.60 -6.37 21.55
N GLY A 318 -14.51 -7.11 21.50
CA GLY A 318 -13.38 -6.92 22.41
C GLY A 318 -12.69 -5.55 22.26
N TRP A 319 -12.64 -5.01 21.04
CA TRP A 319 -12.13 -3.67 20.79
C TRP A 319 -13.07 -2.59 21.34
N CYS A 320 -14.39 -2.76 21.16
CA CYS A 320 -15.39 -1.86 21.75
C CYS A 320 -15.31 -1.90 23.28
N ASP A 321 -15.21 -3.07 23.90
CA ASP A 321 -15.06 -3.21 25.35
C ASP A 321 -13.78 -2.52 25.86
N THR A 322 -12.68 -2.65 25.12
CA THR A 322 -11.42 -1.96 25.45
C THR A 322 -11.59 -0.43 25.42
N LEU A 323 -12.23 0.11 24.39
CA LEU A 323 -12.50 1.55 24.30
C LEU A 323 -13.41 2.05 25.43
N MET A 324 -14.46 1.30 25.75
CA MET A 324 -15.37 1.62 26.85
C MET A 324 -14.62 1.61 28.19
N GLN A 325 -13.73 0.64 28.41
CA GLN A 325 -12.91 0.58 29.60
C GLN A 325 -11.94 1.76 29.68
N MET A 326 -11.22 2.08 28.60
CA MET A 326 -10.32 3.24 28.56
C MET A 326 -11.02 4.56 28.88
N GLN A 327 -12.25 4.75 28.38
CA GLN A 327 -13.06 5.93 28.69
C GLN A 327 -13.48 5.97 30.16
N ALA A 328 -13.90 4.84 30.72
CA ALA A 328 -14.25 4.74 32.14
C ALA A 328 -13.05 5.04 33.05
N ASP A 329 -11.88 4.49 32.72
CA ASP A 329 -10.63 4.72 33.47
C ASP A 329 -10.17 6.19 33.38
N ALA A 330 -10.37 6.85 32.25
CA ALA A 330 -10.06 8.26 32.08
C ALA A 330 -10.96 9.15 32.97
N ILE A 331 -12.26 8.84 33.01
CA ILE A 331 -13.22 9.53 33.90
C ILE A 331 -12.83 9.30 35.37
N LYS A 332 -12.57 8.06 35.78
CA LYS A 332 -12.13 7.71 37.13
C LYS A 332 -10.91 8.51 37.55
N ARG A 333 -9.84 8.50 36.73
CA ARG A 333 -8.62 9.27 36.99
C ARG A 333 -8.89 10.77 37.19
N ARG A 334 -9.80 11.32 36.38
CA ARG A 334 -10.15 12.73 36.47
C ARG A 334 -10.84 13.04 37.79
N LEU A 335 -11.79 12.19 38.21
CA LEU A 335 -12.51 12.33 39.49
C LEU A 335 -11.54 12.21 40.66
N GLU A 336 -10.70 11.21 40.69
CA GLU A 336 -9.67 11.04 41.73
C GLU A 336 -8.71 12.23 41.79
N GLY A 337 -8.27 12.74 40.66
CA GLY A 337 -7.32 13.85 40.57
C GLY A 337 -7.88 15.19 41.06
N VAL A 338 -9.20 15.40 41.02
CA VAL A 338 -9.85 16.61 41.53
C VAL A 338 -10.57 16.38 42.88
N GLY A 339 -10.50 15.16 43.42
CA GLY A 339 -11.18 14.80 44.67
C GLY A 339 -12.70 14.79 44.55
N ALA A 340 -13.25 14.59 43.35
CA ALA A 340 -14.69 14.54 43.14
C ALA A 340 -15.23 13.13 43.33
N GLU A 341 -16.39 13.02 43.97
CA GLU A 341 -17.06 11.75 44.25
C GLU A 341 -18.31 11.51 43.38
N ALA A 342 -18.69 12.51 42.59
CA ALA A 342 -19.89 12.48 41.77
C ALA A 342 -19.64 13.07 40.38
N VAL A 343 -20.47 12.67 39.42
CA VAL A 343 -20.48 13.16 38.03
C VAL A 343 -21.85 13.70 37.69
N VAL A 344 -21.88 14.85 37.05
CA VAL A 344 -23.10 15.37 36.43
C VAL A 344 -23.00 15.23 34.93
N ILE A 345 -24.01 14.64 34.28
CA ILE A 345 -24.05 14.44 32.84
C ILE A 345 -25.39 14.89 32.26
N LEU A 346 -25.35 15.62 31.16
CA LEU A 346 -26.54 15.99 30.41
C LEU A 346 -26.93 14.87 29.47
N LEU A 347 -28.10 14.28 29.66
CA LEU A 347 -28.67 13.26 28.78
C LEU A 347 -29.68 13.89 27.81
N ASP A 348 -29.32 13.94 26.54
CA ASP A 348 -30.15 14.46 25.45
C ASP A 348 -30.95 13.34 24.72
N GLY A 349 -30.79 12.08 25.15
CA GLY A 349 -31.38 10.89 24.50
C GLY A 349 -30.65 10.45 23.25
N GLY A 350 -29.47 11.01 22.95
CA GLY A 350 -28.57 10.62 21.88
C GLY A 350 -27.54 9.57 22.32
N MET A 351 -26.86 8.95 21.35
CA MET A 351 -25.90 7.88 21.60
C MET A 351 -24.67 8.38 22.38
N ALA A 352 -24.17 9.58 22.09
CA ALA A 352 -22.97 10.12 22.71
C ALA A 352 -23.15 10.32 24.22
N SER A 353 -24.26 10.94 24.65
CA SER A 353 -24.59 11.14 26.05
C SER A 353 -24.91 9.81 26.76
N ALA A 354 -25.50 8.84 26.05
CA ALA A 354 -25.74 7.51 26.57
C ALA A 354 -24.45 6.75 26.89
N ILE A 355 -23.47 6.77 25.99
CA ILE A 355 -22.13 6.19 26.19
C ILE A 355 -21.41 6.90 27.34
N GLY A 356 -21.51 8.23 27.40
CA GLY A 356 -20.94 9.02 28.49
C GLY A 356 -21.50 8.62 29.85
N ALA A 357 -22.82 8.47 29.99
CA ALA A 357 -23.47 8.06 31.24
C ALA A 357 -23.08 6.63 31.63
N TYR A 358 -23.06 5.70 30.68
CA TYR A 358 -22.65 4.33 30.95
C TYR A 358 -21.20 4.26 31.45
N ASN A 359 -20.27 4.98 30.82
CA ASN A 359 -18.87 5.01 31.25
C ASN A 359 -18.68 5.77 32.58
N ALA A 360 -19.49 6.81 32.88
CA ALA A 360 -19.47 7.47 34.15
C ALA A 360 -19.89 6.53 35.30
N VAL A 361 -20.93 5.72 35.10
CA VAL A 361 -21.33 4.68 36.05
C VAL A 361 -20.22 3.68 36.30
N ARG A 362 -19.58 3.17 35.22
CA ARG A 362 -18.42 2.25 35.34
C ARG A 362 -17.29 2.89 36.16
N ALA A 363 -16.97 4.15 35.88
CA ALA A 363 -15.91 4.88 36.58
C ALA A 363 -16.20 5.03 38.09
N VAL A 364 -17.39 5.50 38.40
CA VAL A 364 -17.83 5.73 39.81
C VAL A 364 -17.87 4.37 40.56
N THR A 365 -18.42 3.33 39.96
CA THR A 365 -18.46 1.99 40.54
C THR A 365 -17.04 1.42 40.76
N ALA A 366 -16.10 1.65 39.84
CA ALA A 366 -14.70 1.26 39.99
C ALA A 366 -13.96 2.06 41.08
N MET A 367 -14.51 3.17 41.56
CA MET A 367 -14.05 3.91 42.75
C MET A 367 -14.69 3.40 44.05
N GLY A 368 -15.52 2.34 43.99
CA GLY A 368 -16.28 1.83 45.14
C GLY A 368 -17.45 2.70 45.55
N LYS A 369 -17.90 3.59 44.67
CA LYS A 369 -19.04 4.48 44.92
C LYS A 369 -20.30 3.92 44.25
N PRO A 370 -21.51 4.24 44.77
CA PRO A 370 -22.75 3.79 44.15
C PRO A 370 -23.05 4.53 42.83
N SER A 371 -23.84 3.90 41.98
CA SER A 371 -24.22 4.47 40.65
C SER A 371 -25.03 5.75 40.76
N GLU A 372 -25.72 5.96 41.88
CA GLU A 372 -26.46 7.18 42.24
C GLU A 372 -25.58 8.43 42.34
N ASN A 373 -24.25 8.26 42.47
CA ASN A 373 -23.29 9.36 42.35
C ASN A 373 -23.10 9.89 40.92
N VAL A 374 -23.75 9.27 39.95
CA VAL A 374 -23.90 9.83 38.60
C VAL A 374 -25.26 10.52 38.51
N PHE A 375 -25.24 11.85 38.35
CA PHE A 375 -26.43 12.67 38.24
C PHE A 375 -26.73 12.94 36.78
N CYS A 376 -27.77 12.28 36.27
CA CYS A 376 -28.25 12.44 34.89
C CYS A 376 -29.26 13.57 34.82
N LEU A 377 -28.95 14.62 34.08
CA LEU A 377 -29.86 15.73 33.83
C LEU A 377 -30.44 15.58 32.43
N THR A 378 -31.76 15.70 32.28
CA THR A 378 -32.41 15.85 30.98
C THR A 378 -33.20 17.13 30.93
N CYS A 379 -33.11 17.87 29.83
CA CYS A 379 -33.85 19.11 29.63
C CYS A 379 -35.12 18.83 28.82
N ARG A 380 -36.23 19.49 29.21
CA ARG A 380 -37.42 19.62 28.39
C ARG A 380 -37.53 21.05 27.93
N GLY A 381 -37.82 21.26 26.64
CA GLY A 381 -37.95 22.58 26.08
C GLY A 381 -38.18 22.56 24.55
N SER A 382 -38.28 23.72 23.96
CA SER A 382 -38.42 23.90 22.50
C SER A 382 -37.22 23.30 21.79
N GLY A 383 -37.43 22.27 20.99
CA GLY A 383 -36.40 21.57 20.21
C GLY A 383 -36.05 20.16 20.67
N GLN A 384 -36.42 19.75 21.89
CA GLN A 384 -36.25 18.36 22.33
C GLN A 384 -37.54 17.57 22.13
N THR A 385 -37.46 16.48 21.39
CA THR A 385 -38.65 15.64 21.12
C THR A 385 -38.99 14.77 22.35
N PRO A 386 -40.28 14.56 22.70
CA PRO A 386 -40.67 13.68 23.80
C PRO A 386 -40.01 12.28 23.74
N PRO A 387 -39.84 11.63 22.57
CA PRO A 387 -39.13 10.35 22.48
C PRO A 387 -37.66 10.41 22.93
N ALA A 388 -36.97 11.51 22.72
CA ALA A 388 -35.57 11.67 23.14
C ALA A 388 -35.47 11.79 24.66
N SER A 389 -36.30 12.62 25.29
CA SER A 389 -36.37 12.77 26.76
C SER A 389 -36.77 11.44 27.44
N ASN A 390 -37.72 10.70 26.86
CA ASN A 390 -38.12 9.40 27.42
C ASN A 390 -37.01 8.36 27.34
N ARG A 391 -36.19 8.33 26.23
CA ARG A 391 -35.00 7.46 26.16
C ARG A 391 -33.95 7.81 27.18
N ALA A 392 -33.71 9.10 27.44
CA ALA A 392 -32.77 9.58 28.43
C ALA A 392 -33.17 9.10 29.83
N ILE A 393 -34.44 9.27 30.23
CA ILE A 393 -34.97 8.83 31.52
C ILE A 393 -34.88 7.30 31.65
N ALA A 394 -35.33 6.55 30.64
CA ALA A 394 -35.28 5.09 30.65
C ALA A 394 -33.84 4.55 30.80
N LEU A 395 -32.85 5.21 30.16
CA LEU A 395 -31.46 4.85 30.32
C LEU A 395 -30.96 5.15 31.74
N ALA A 396 -31.26 6.32 32.29
CA ALA A 396 -30.85 6.70 33.62
C ALA A 396 -31.43 5.72 34.69
N ASP A 397 -32.69 5.32 34.54
CA ASP A 397 -33.34 4.32 35.40
C ASP A 397 -32.65 2.94 35.27
N ALA A 398 -32.37 2.52 34.05
CA ALA A 398 -31.66 1.25 33.81
C ALA A 398 -30.24 1.22 34.39
N LEU A 399 -29.54 2.35 34.38
CA LEU A 399 -28.23 2.54 34.99
C LEU A 399 -28.27 2.79 36.50
N LYS A 400 -29.47 2.95 37.09
CA LYS A 400 -29.68 3.26 38.51
C LYS A 400 -28.96 4.53 38.97
N THR A 401 -29.01 5.57 38.13
CA THR A 401 -28.40 6.88 38.41
C THR A 401 -29.40 7.81 39.09
N SER A 402 -28.90 8.87 39.76
CA SER A 402 -29.73 9.98 40.16
C SER A 402 -30.19 10.76 38.93
N THR A 403 -31.50 11.06 38.81
CA THR A 403 -32.06 11.71 37.63
C THR A 403 -32.85 12.95 37.96
N ALA A 404 -32.63 14.02 37.20
CA ALA A 404 -33.43 15.24 37.28
C ALA A 404 -33.87 15.69 35.88
N VAL A 405 -35.13 16.16 35.80
CA VAL A 405 -35.69 16.73 34.57
C VAL A 405 -35.82 18.24 34.76
N LEU A 406 -35.12 18.99 33.92
CA LEU A 406 -35.19 20.47 33.92
C LEU A 406 -36.12 20.92 32.82
N ASP A 407 -37.17 21.66 33.15
CA ASP A 407 -38.01 22.31 32.18
C ASP A 407 -37.44 23.69 31.86
N ILE A 408 -36.96 23.90 30.66
CA ILE A 408 -36.37 25.16 30.20
C ILE A 408 -37.25 25.87 29.16
N THR A 409 -38.53 25.51 29.09
CA THR A 409 -39.46 26.06 28.08
C THR A 409 -39.61 27.57 28.22
N GLU A 410 -39.66 28.07 29.45
CA GLU A 410 -39.80 29.52 29.72
C GLU A 410 -38.54 30.35 29.39
N GLN A 411 -37.36 29.73 29.44
CA GLN A 411 -36.11 30.39 29.10
C GLN A 411 -35.86 30.48 27.58
N TYR A 412 -36.65 29.75 26.81
CA TYR A 412 -36.55 29.75 25.34
C TYR A 412 -37.57 30.68 24.65
N ASN A 413 -38.57 31.18 25.38
CA ASN A 413 -39.55 32.13 24.94
C ASN A 413 -39.18 33.55 25.41
#